data_8ca53b8d615ddd4c3e72868068860844
#
_entry.id   8ca53b8d615ddd4c3e72868068860844
#
_cell.length_a   1.000
_cell.length_b   1.000
_cell.length_c   1.000
_cell.angle_alpha   90.00
_cell.angle_beta   90.00
_cell.angle_gamma   90.00
#
_symmetry.space_group_name_H-M   'P 1'
#
loop_
_entity.id
_entity.type
_entity.pdbx_description
1 polymer ?
#
loop_
_entity_poly.entity_id
_entity_poly.type
_entity_poly.pdbx_seq_one_letter_code
_entity_poly.pdbx_strand_id
1 'polypeptide(L)'
;MLIDQLFKIQKCFHHSDSPHSHPHHAGNGGVGITTKKSGTREIKVVRRVLDVNERMAEQNRRMFTAKGIFVLNVMSSPGSGKTTTLEKTLAQIMPEIRSAVIVGDICTTHDADRLADTGVPVVQVNTDEFGGDCHLAAHVIEKAAGGIDLDDIELLIVENVGNLVCPAEFDIGEDARVVVLSVTEGEDKPVKYPLMFRVCDAALLNKIDLLPHLDYDKNKAIAYIHQVHPGMPIFEISAKTEEGFGPWLEWLKERVKQKSQNRRQSPQNRK
;
A
#
# COMPACT_ATOMS: atom_id res chain seq x y z
N MET A 1 20.79 13.61 0.89
CA MET A 1 22.10 12.94 1.04
C MET A 1 22.10 11.66 1.88
N LEU A 2 21.21 11.47 2.86
CA LEU A 2 21.09 10.19 3.61
C LEU A 2 20.07 9.21 2.97
N ILE A 3 19.08 9.71 2.28
CA ILE A 3 18.11 8.93 1.50
C ILE A 3 18.78 8.24 0.31
N ASP A 4 19.80 8.86 -0.30
CA ASP A 4 20.59 8.26 -1.40
C ASP A 4 21.34 6.98 -1.02
N GLN A 5 21.63 6.75 0.24
CA GLN A 5 22.36 5.54 0.67
C GLN A 5 21.42 4.33 0.83
N LEU A 6 20.16 4.54 1.20
CA LEU A 6 19.14 3.49 1.21
C LEU A 6 18.80 3.03 -0.23
N PHE A 7 18.81 3.95 -1.20
CA PHE A 7 18.60 3.64 -2.61
C PHE A 7 19.73 2.85 -3.27
N LYS A 8 20.97 2.96 -2.80
CA LYS A 8 22.08 2.17 -3.33
C LYS A 8 21.96 0.67 -3.07
N ILE A 9 21.23 0.26 -2.04
CA ILE A 9 21.00 -1.15 -1.71
C ILE A 9 19.99 -1.79 -2.68
N GLN A 10 19.03 -1.02 -3.18
CA GLN A 10 17.97 -1.53 -4.06
C GLN A 10 18.42 -1.61 -5.54
N LYS A 11 19.40 -0.83 -5.99
CA LYS A 11 19.96 -0.90 -7.35
C LYS A 11 20.85 -2.13 -7.61
N CYS A 12 21.23 -2.89 -6.60
CA CYS A 12 22.07 -4.07 -6.74
C CYS A 12 21.36 -5.33 -7.26
N PHE A 13 20.02 -5.31 -7.48
CA PHE A 13 19.26 -6.49 -7.91
C PHE A 13 18.78 -6.50 -9.36
N HIS A 14 19.17 -5.51 -10.18
CA HIS A 14 18.87 -5.51 -11.60
C HIS A 14 20.14 -5.22 -12.42
N HIS A 15 20.95 -6.24 -12.66
CA HIS A 15 21.73 -6.34 -13.91
C HIS A 15 22.05 -7.81 -14.21
N SER A 16 21.58 -8.20 -15.37
CA SER A 16 21.75 -9.47 -16.07
C SER A 16 23.19 -9.72 -16.49
N ASP A 17 23.50 -10.99 -16.50
CA ASP A 17 24.64 -11.73 -17.05
C ASP A 17 25.40 -11.11 -18.23
N SER A 18 26.72 -11.07 -18.09
CA SER A 18 27.67 -11.28 -19.18
C SER A 18 29.00 -11.77 -18.61
N PRO A 19 29.68 -12.75 -19.26
CA PRO A 19 30.83 -13.44 -18.72
C PRO A 19 32.14 -12.73 -19.11
N HIS A 20 32.97 -12.41 -18.15
CA HIS A 20 34.40 -12.12 -18.44
C HIS A 20 35.35 -12.84 -17.50
N SER A 21 36.34 -13.45 -18.14
CA SER A 21 37.44 -14.29 -17.70
C SER A 21 38.34 -13.66 -16.63
N HIS A 22 38.77 -14.52 -15.69
CA HIS A 22 39.78 -14.21 -14.66
C HIS A 22 41.23 -14.26 -15.19
N PRO A 23 42.13 -13.53 -14.50
CA PRO A 23 43.45 -14.12 -14.20
C PRO A 23 43.67 -14.17 -12.68
N HIS A 24 44.26 -15.30 -12.26
CA HIS A 24 44.74 -15.55 -10.91
C HIS A 24 45.95 -14.70 -10.55
N HIS A 25 45.90 -14.03 -9.37
CA HIS A 25 47.13 -13.69 -8.64
C HIS A 25 46.93 -13.95 -7.15
N ALA A 26 47.78 -14.83 -6.62
CA ALA A 26 47.92 -15.11 -5.20
C ALA A 26 48.62 -13.94 -4.51
N GLY A 27 48.07 -13.44 -3.42
CA GLY A 27 48.71 -12.45 -2.56
C GLY A 27 48.15 -12.58 -1.14
N ASN A 28 49.00 -13.13 -0.27
CA ASN A 28 48.77 -13.28 1.18
C ASN A 28 48.76 -11.89 1.85
N GLY A 29 47.65 -11.48 2.42
CA GLY A 29 47.56 -10.25 3.20
C GLY A 29 46.42 -10.34 4.19
N GLY A 30 46.76 -10.46 5.47
CA GLY A 30 45.81 -10.52 6.57
C GLY A 30 44.93 -9.28 6.61
N VAL A 31 43.61 -9.48 6.49
CA VAL A 31 42.60 -8.43 6.61
C VAL A 31 42.29 -8.25 8.10
N GLY A 32 42.84 -7.19 8.66
CA GLY A 32 42.41 -6.71 9.97
C GLY A 32 40.98 -6.15 9.89
N ILE A 33 39.98 -6.85 10.49
CA ILE A 33 38.62 -6.39 10.58
C ILE A 33 38.56 -5.29 11.65
N THR A 34 38.61 -4.03 11.21
CA THR A 34 38.26 -2.89 12.06
C THR A 34 36.75 -2.70 12.02
N THR A 35 36.02 -3.20 13.02
CA THR A 35 34.62 -2.90 13.24
C THR A 35 34.47 -1.41 13.62
N LYS A 36 34.13 -0.55 12.64
CA LYS A 36 33.70 0.81 12.93
C LYS A 36 32.31 0.76 13.57
N LYS A 37 32.15 1.34 14.76
CA LYS A 37 30.87 1.58 15.44
C LYS A 37 30.01 2.58 14.66
N SER A 38 29.38 2.18 13.56
CA SER A 38 28.46 3.03 12.77
C SER A 38 26.97 2.77 13.07
N GLY A 39 26.63 1.63 13.66
CA GLY A 39 25.22 1.20 13.80
C GLY A 39 24.32 2.09 14.68
N THR A 40 24.86 2.81 15.66
CA THR A 40 24.02 3.54 16.64
C THR A 40 23.44 4.87 16.09
N ARG A 41 24.03 5.45 15.05
CA ARG A 41 23.60 6.73 14.50
C ARG A 41 22.52 6.57 13.44
N GLU A 42 22.57 5.54 12.63
CA GLU A 42 21.55 5.17 11.62
C GLU A 42 20.24 4.76 12.28
N ILE A 43 20.28 3.93 13.31
CA ILE A 43 19.08 3.51 14.08
C ILE A 43 18.35 4.71 14.68
N LYS A 44 19.06 5.72 15.17
CA LYS A 44 18.45 6.94 15.70
C LYS A 44 17.78 7.80 14.64
N VAL A 45 18.31 7.84 13.41
CA VAL A 45 17.73 8.59 12.29
C VAL A 45 16.46 7.93 11.81
N VAL A 46 16.47 6.62 11.58
CA VAL A 46 15.28 5.85 11.16
C VAL A 46 14.15 6.00 12.19
N ARG A 47 14.43 5.83 13.48
CA ARG A 47 13.43 6.07 14.54
C ARG A 47 12.83 7.46 14.49
N ARG A 48 13.63 8.51 14.29
CA ARG A 48 13.12 9.89 14.20
C ARG A 48 12.22 10.11 12.99
N VAL A 49 12.51 9.49 11.86
CA VAL A 49 11.66 9.57 10.66
C VAL A 49 10.32 8.91 10.93
N LEU A 50 10.31 7.71 11.50
CA LEU A 50 9.09 7.00 11.89
C LEU A 50 8.29 7.77 12.94
N ASP A 51 8.95 8.30 14.00
CA ASP A 51 8.30 9.10 15.04
C ASP A 51 7.63 10.37 14.48
N VAL A 52 8.23 11.01 13.48
CA VAL A 52 7.65 12.18 12.80
C VAL A 52 6.45 11.76 11.97
N ASN A 53 6.59 10.68 11.18
CA ASN A 53 5.50 10.16 10.38
C ASN A 53 4.29 9.75 11.25
N GLU A 54 4.54 9.08 12.37
CA GLU A 54 3.49 8.63 13.31
C GLU A 54 2.65 9.80 13.86
N ARG A 55 3.31 10.91 14.21
CA ARG A 55 2.61 12.13 14.64
C ARG A 55 1.74 12.73 13.54
N MET A 56 2.23 12.75 12.31
CA MET A 56 1.47 13.26 11.17
C MET A 56 0.32 12.32 10.79
N ALA A 57 0.55 11.01 10.86
CA ALA A 57 -0.50 10.02 10.67
C ALA A 57 -1.63 10.19 11.70
N GLU A 58 -1.30 10.45 12.95
CA GLU A 58 -2.29 10.73 13.99
C GLU A 58 -3.06 12.04 13.74
N GLN A 59 -2.40 13.08 13.21
CA GLN A 59 -3.07 14.32 12.79
C GLN A 59 -4.06 14.07 11.65
N ASN A 60 -3.64 13.31 10.62
CA ASN A 60 -4.49 12.89 9.51
C ASN A 60 -5.71 12.11 10.02
N ARG A 61 -5.50 11.14 10.89
CA ARG A 61 -6.56 10.31 11.48
C ARG A 61 -7.58 11.15 12.22
N ARG A 62 -7.12 12.15 13.00
CA ARG A 62 -8.02 13.10 13.68
C ARG A 62 -8.81 13.95 12.70
N MET A 63 -8.16 14.50 11.68
CA MET A 63 -8.79 15.31 10.65
C MET A 63 -9.89 14.53 9.91
N PHE A 64 -9.57 13.34 9.39
CA PHE A 64 -10.52 12.49 8.68
C PHE A 64 -11.64 11.99 9.59
N THR A 65 -11.35 11.64 10.85
CA THR A 65 -12.35 11.21 11.82
C THR A 65 -13.31 12.35 12.17
N ALA A 66 -12.83 13.58 12.35
CA ALA A 66 -13.68 14.75 12.60
C ALA A 66 -14.66 15.01 11.45
N LYS A 67 -14.24 14.71 10.22
CA LYS A 67 -15.09 14.80 9.02
C LYS A 67 -15.96 13.55 8.77
N GLY A 68 -15.69 12.44 9.49
CA GLY A 68 -16.41 11.17 9.32
C GLY A 68 -16.02 10.42 8.04
N ILE A 69 -14.84 10.71 7.52
CA ILE A 69 -14.31 10.07 6.32
C ILE A 69 -13.63 8.76 6.71
N PHE A 70 -13.98 7.67 6.04
CA PHE A 70 -13.26 6.40 6.14
C PHE A 70 -12.08 6.43 5.16
N VAL A 71 -10.87 6.18 5.66
CA VAL A 71 -9.65 6.16 4.84
C VAL A 71 -9.19 4.73 4.64
N LEU A 72 -9.15 4.31 3.37
CA LEU A 72 -8.70 2.99 2.93
C LEU A 72 -7.33 3.10 2.26
N ASN A 73 -6.31 2.45 2.81
CA ASN A 73 -4.99 2.34 2.18
C ASN A 73 -4.86 1.01 1.43
N VAL A 74 -4.66 1.06 0.11
CA VAL A 74 -4.57 -0.10 -0.76
C VAL A 74 -3.14 -0.30 -1.23
N MET A 75 -2.56 -1.42 -0.85
CA MET A 75 -1.16 -1.78 -1.07
C MET A 75 -1.05 -3.06 -1.89
N SER A 76 0.05 -3.21 -2.63
CA SER A 76 0.29 -4.43 -3.43
C SER A 76 1.70 -4.46 -4.01
N SER A 77 2.08 -5.57 -4.63
CA SER A 77 3.17 -5.57 -5.61
C SER A 77 2.77 -4.83 -6.89
N PRO A 78 3.73 -4.36 -7.70
CA PRO A 78 3.46 -3.89 -9.05
C PRO A 78 2.75 -4.96 -9.89
N GLY A 79 1.78 -4.56 -10.70
CA GLY A 79 1.08 -5.47 -11.62
C GLY A 79 0.06 -6.41 -10.98
N SER A 80 -0.24 -6.32 -9.67
CA SER A 80 -1.28 -7.12 -9.00
C SER A 80 -2.71 -6.78 -9.45
N GLY A 81 -2.92 -5.63 -10.10
CA GLY A 81 -4.21 -5.15 -10.56
C GLY A 81 -4.93 -4.23 -9.58
N LYS A 82 -4.18 -3.52 -8.74
CA LYS A 82 -4.69 -2.52 -7.77
C LYS A 82 -5.65 -1.53 -8.41
N THR A 83 -5.16 -0.76 -9.39
CA THR A 83 -5.93 0.27 -10.11
C THR A 83 -7.20 -0.28 -10.73
N THR A 84 -7.12 -1.42 -11.44
CA THR A 84 -8.31 -2.07 -12.04
C THR A 84 -9.32 -2.52 -10.97
N THR A 85 -8.84 -3.02 -9.83
CA THR A 85 -9.71 -3.37 -8.70
C THR A 85 -10.41 -2.14 -8.14
N LEU A 86 -9.70 -1.02 -8.03
CA LEU A 86 -10.28 0.25 -7.56
C LEU A 86 -11.29 0.84 -8.54
N GLU A 87 -11.02 0.81 -9.85
CA GLU A 87 -12.00 1.22 -10.89
C GLU A 87 -13.32 0.46 -10.73
N LYS A 88 -13.24 -0.88 -10.64
CA LYS A 88 -14.42 -1.73 -10.48
C LYS A 88 -15.13 -1.53 -9.15
N THR A 89 -14.37 -1.31 -8.08
CA THR A 89 -14.92 -0.98 -6.77
C THR A 89 -15.69 0.34 -6.82
N LEU A 90 -15.07 1.42 -7.32
CA LEU A 90 -15.67 2.75 -7.42
C LEU A 90 -16.92 2.73 -8.30
N ALA A 91 -16.89 2.11 -9.47
CA ALA A 91 -18.03 2.03 -10.36
C ALA A 91 -19.27 1.41 -9.69
N GLN A 92 -19.08 0.47 -8.74
CA GLN A 92 -20.16 -0.21 -8.05
C GLN A 92 -20.62 0.48 -6.75
N ILE A 93 -19.78 1.31 -6.13
CA ILE A 93 -20.15 2.00 -4.88
C ILE A 93 -20.55 3.46 -5.06
N MET A 94 -20.13 4.09 -6.15
CA MET A 94 -20.34 5.53 -6.40
C MET A 94 -21.77 6.03 -6.26
N PRO A 95 -22.83 5.29 -6.65
CA PRO A 95 -24.19 5.77 -6.44
C PRO A 95 -24.57 5.90 -4.97
N GLU A 96 -23.87 5.21 -4.07
CA GLU A 96 -24.21 5.12 -2.65
C GLU A 96 -23.21 5.83 -1.74
N ILE A 97 -21.92 5.90 -2.13
CA ILE A 97 -20.82 6.42 -1.30
C ILE A 97 -20.01 7.44 -2.10
N ARG A 98 -20.02 8.69 -1.65
CA ARG A 98 -19.19 9.73 -2.23
C ARG A 98 -17.75 9.49 -1.87
N SER A 99 -16.94 9.30 -2.90
CA SER A 99 -15.57 8.85 -2.77
C SER A 99 -14.58 9.80 -3.44
N ALA A 100 -13.34 9.82 -2.97
CA ALA A 100 -12.20 10.44 -3.66
C ALA A 100 -10.99 9.51 -3.59
N VAL A 101 -10.01 9.74 -4.46
CA VAL A 101 -8.80 8.90 -4.53
C VAL A 101 -7.54 9.76 -4.49
N ILE A 102 -6.55 9.32 -3.72
CA ILE A 102 -5.16 9.77 -3.83
C ILE A 102 -4.36 8.62 -4.43
N VAL A 103 -3.66 8.89 -5.54
CA VAL A 103 -2.85 7.89 -6.26
C VAL A 103 -1.38 8.19 -6.07
N GLY A 104 -0.63 7.25 -5.49
CA GLY A 104 0.83 7.29 -5.44
C GLY A 104 1.44 6.52 -6.60
N ASP A 105 2.05 7.22 -7.54
CA ASP A 105 2.80 6.59 -8.65
C ASP A 105 4.19 7.21 -8.77
N ILE A 106 5.13 6.41 -9.30
CA ILE A 106 6.51 6.83 -9.42
C ILE A 106 6.70 7.81 -10.57
N CYS A 107 6.08 7.56 -11.75
CA CYS A 107 6.41 8.28 -12.98
C CYS A 107 5.25 8.56 -13.94
N THR A 108 4.07 7.96 -13.78
CA THR A 108 3.03 8.02 -14.82
C THR A 108 1.70 8.57 -14.30
N THR A 109 0.90 9.18 -15.20
CA THR A 109 -0.46 9.64 -14.86
C THR A 109 -1.54 8.59 -15.18
N HIS A 110 -1.16 7.46 -15.80
CA HIS A 110 -2.10 6.51 -16.35
C HIS A 110 -3.10 5.95 -15.33
N ASP A 111 -2.65 5.64 -14.11
CA ASP A 111 -3.52 5.09 -13.07
C ASP A 111 -4.47 6.17 -12.52
N ALA A 112 -3.99 7.42 -12.39
CA ALA A 112 -4.83 8.54 -12.00
C ALA A 112 -5.88 8.89 -13.06
N ASP A 113 -5.50 8.89 -14.35
CA ASP A 113 -6.42 9.15 -15.47
C ASP A 113 -7.54 8.10 -15.51
N ARG A 114 -7.20 6.81 -15.38
CA ARG A 114 -8.16 5.70 -15.34
C ARG A 114 -9.15 5.82 -14.18
N LEU A 115 -8.68 6.20 -13.00
CA LEU A 115 -9.56 6.40 -11.83
C LEU A 115 -10.42 7.66 -11.98
N ALA A 116 -9.91 8.73 -12.59
CA ALA A 116 -10.68 9.93 -12.88
C ALA A 116 -11.83 9.67 -13.87
N ASP A 117 -11.67 8.74 -14.81
CA ASP A 117 -12.72 8.31 -15.73
C ASP A 117 -13.94 7.70 -15.00
N THR A 118 -13.79 7.26 -13.75
CA THR A 118 -14.93 6.82 -12.91
C THR A 118 -15.79 7.98 -12.42
N GLY A 119 -15.34 9.24 -12.57
CA GLY A 119 -16.05 10.45 -12.15
C GLY A 119 -15.80 10.87 -10.69
N VAL A 120 -14.89 10.21 -9.96
CA VAL A 120 -14.47 10.63 -8.62
C VAL A 120 -13.36 11.69 -8.67
N PRO A 121 -13.27 12.60 -7.68
CA PRO A 121 -12.09 13.44 -7.51
C PRO A 121 -10.83 12.57 -7.31
N VAL A 122 -9.79 12.83 -8.12
CA VAL A 122 -8.50 12.13 -8.03
C VAL A 122 -7.38 13.15 -7.86
N VAL A 123 -6.50 12.90 -6.89
CA VAL A 123 -5.26 13.65 -6.71
C VAL A 123 -4.09 12.69 -6.90
N GLN A 124 -3.24 12.98 -7.87
CA GLN A 124 -2.01 12.23 -8.08
C GLN A 124 -0.87 12.81 -7.28
N VAL A 125 -0.07 11.91 -6.69
CA VAL A 125 1.20 12.20 -6.04
C VAL A 125 2.31 11.54 -6.84
N ASN A 126 3.16 12.35 -7.46
CA ASN A 126 4.37 11.87 -8.12
C ASN A 126 5.48 11.75 -7.08
N THR A 127 5.90 10.52 -6.78
CA THR A 127 6.90 10.28 -5.73
C THR A 127 8.33 10.61 -6.18
N ASP A 128 8.62 10.71 -7.48
CA ASP A 128 9.93 11.15 -8.00
C ASP A 128 10.25 12.60 -7.58
N GLU A 129 9.24 13.47 -7.50
CA GLU A 129 9.42 14.86 -7.04
C GLU A 129 9.82 14.96 -5.56
N PHE A 130 9.56 13.92 -4.78
CA PHE A 130 9.87 13.83 -3.35
C PHE A 130 11.10 12.97 -3.04
N GLY A 131 11.96 12.67 -4.04
CA GLY A 131 13.19 11.90 -3.86
C GLY A 131 13.06 10.42 -4.24
N GLY A 132 12.01 10.02 -4.98
CA GLY A 132 11.82 8.66 -5.46
C GLY A 132 11.34 7.71 -4.36
N ASP A 133 10.45 8.16 -3.48
CA ASP A 133 9.95 7.37 -2.38
C ASP A 133 9.11 6.17 -2.88
N CYS A 134 9.38 5.00 -2.34
CA CYS A 134 8.69 3.74 -2.65
C CYS A 134 7.38 3.56 -1.84
N HIS A 135 6.88 4.62 -1.21
CA HIS A 135 5.66 4.66 -0.41
C HIS A 135 5.14 6.10 -0.28
N LEU A 136 3.88 6.25 0.13
CA LEU A 136 3.31 7.52 0.54
C LEU A 136 3.47 7.70 2.05
N ALA A 137 4.06 8.82 2.47
CA ALA A 137 4.18 9.19 3.88
C ALA A 137 2.98 10.05 4.33
N ALA A 138 2.73 10.13 5.64
CA ALA A 138 1.57 10.84 6.20
C ALA A 138 1.48 12.32 5.80
N HIS A 139 2.61 13.03 5.73
CA HIS A 139 2.65 14.44 5.30
C HIS A 139 2.27 14.65 3.84
N VAL A 140 2.54 13.65 3.00
CA VAL A 140 2.17 13.68 1.59
C VAL A 140 0.66 13.52 1.45
N ILE A 141 0.05 12.65 2.26
CA ILE A 141 -1.41 12.46 2.28
C ILE A 141 -2.11 13.73 2.77
N GLU A 142 -1.60 14.39 3.82
CA GLU A 142 -2.14 15.66 4.29
C GLU A 142 -2.17 16.71 3.18
N LYS A 143 -1.04 16.86 2.48
CA LYS A 143 -0.90 17.81 1.37
C LYS A 143 -1.84 17.47 0.20
N ALA A 144 -1.91 16.20 -0.19
CA ALA A 144 -2.77 15.74 -1.28
C ALA A 144 -4.26 15.91 -0.95
N ALA A 145 -4.65 15.63 0.30
CA ALA A 145 -6.01 15.81 0.79
C ALA A 145 -6.47 17.29 0.73
N GLY A 146 -5.55 18.25 0.79
CA GLY A 146 -5.84 19.67 0.58
C GLY A 146 -6.34 20.02 -0.84
N GLY A 147 -6.17 19.13 -1.80
CA GLY A 147 -6.70 19.26 -3.16
C GLY A 147 -8.11 18.65 -3.35
N ILE A 148 -8.71 18.10 -2.29
CA ILE A 148 -10.01 17.42 -2.30
C ILE A 148 -10.99 18.20 -1.42
N ASP A 149 -12.23 18.37 -1.86
CA ASP A 149 -13.30 18.83 -0.97
C ASP A 149 -13.70 17.72 -0.01
N LEU A 150 -13.05 17.72 1.15
CA LEU A 150 -13.25 16.70 2.18
C LEU A 150 -14.64 16.75 2.85
N ASP A 151 -15.42 17.81 2.66
CA ASP A 151 -16.76 17.90 3.24
C ASP A 151 -17.81 17.18 2.36
N ASP A 152 -17.45 16.88 1.11
CA ASP A 152 -18.32 16.20 0.16
C ASP A 152 -18.04 14.70 -0.01
N ILE A 153 -17.14 14.11 0.78
CA ILE A 153 -16.79 12.67 0.66
C ILE A 153 -17.02 11.90 1.97
N GLU A 154 -17.26 10.60 1.83
CA GLU A 154 -17.43 9.63 2.92
C GLU A 154 -16.30 8.59 2.92
N LEU A 155 -15.66 8.38 1.75
CA LEU A 155 -14.57 7.45 1.54
C LEU A 155 -13.40 8.13 0.84
N LEU A 156 -12.23 8.05 1.44
CA LEU A 156 -10.97 8.39 0.79
C LEU A 156 -10.17 7.11 0.55
N ILE A 157 -9.91 6.79 -0.70
CA ILE A 157 -9.03 5.68 -1.07
C ILE A 157 -7.64 6.23 -1.34
N VAL A 158 -6.64 5.62 -0.74
CA VAL A 158 -5.24 5.87 -1.05
C VAL A 158 -4.70 4.65 -1.79
N GLU A 159 -4.46 4.80 -3.09
CA GLU A 159 -3.70 3.83 -3.86
C GLU A 159 -2.21 4.06 -3.62
N ASN A 160 -1.59 3.20 -2.82
CA ASN A 160 -0.18 3.32 -2.49
C ASN A 160 0.72 2.83 -3.65
N VAL A 161 1.98 3.23 -3.64
CA VAL A 161 2.97 2.75 -4.60
C VAL A 161 3.07 1.23 -4.59
N GLY A 162 3.27 0.62 -5.75
CA GLY A 162 3.41 -0.83 -5.89
C GLY A 162 4.68 -1.36 -5.20
N ASN A 163 4.57 -1.70 -3.90
CA ASN A 163 5.65 -2.21 -3.07
C ASN A 163 5.07 -2.99 -1.87
N LEU A 164 5.67 -4.15 -1.52
CA LEU A 164 5.24 -4.97 -0.38
C LEU A 164 6.08 -4.76 0.89
N VAL A 165 7.03 -3.83 0.89
CA VAL A 165 7.94 -3.60 2.02
C VAL A 165 7.67 -2.23 2.65
N CYS A 166 8.05 -1.16 1.96
CA CYS A 166 8.00 0.20 2.51
C CYS A 166 6.61 0.63 2.98
N PRO A 167 5.50 0.46 2.22
CA PRO A 167 4.18 0.91 2.68
C PRO A 167 3.69 0.22 3.95
N ALA A 168 4.21 -0.97 4.27
CA ALA A 168 3.83 -1.69 5.49
C ALA A 168 4.36 -1.04 6.78
N GLU A 169 5.44 -0.26 6.68
CA GLU A 169 6.10 0.37 7.83
C GLU A 169 5.54 1.78 8.14
N PHE A 170 4.81 2.38 7.18
CA PHE A 170 4.34 3.76 7.30
C PHE A 170 2.83 3.83 7.48
N ASP A 171 2.42 4.33 8.64
CA ASP A 171 1.04 4.73 8.91
C ASP A 171 0.79 6.08 8.22
N ILE A 172 -0.31 6.20 7.50
CA ILE A 172 -0.72 7.44 6.82
C ILE A 172 -1.95 8.09 7.45
N GLY A 173 -2.47 7.52 8.53
CA GLY A 173 -3.68 7.94 9.22
C GLY A 173 -4.94 7.24 8.70
N GLU A 174 -4.79 6.09 8.05
CA GLU A 174 -5.86 5.27 7.52
C GLU A 174 -6.67 4.56 8.61
N ASP A 175 -7.93 4.22 8.26
CA ASP A 175 -8.82 3.40 9.09
C ASP A 175 -8.68 1.91 8.81
N ALA A 176 -8.30 1.55 7.57
CA ALA A 176 -8.03 0.17 7.20
C ALA A 176 -6.95 0.09 6.11
N ARG A 177 -6.23 -1.02 6.13
CA ARG A 177 -5.21 -1.42 5.15
C ARG A 177 -5.67 -2.67 4.42
N VAL A 178 -5.56 -2.65 3.10
CA VAL A 178 -5.88 -3.80 2.25
C VAL A 178 -4.70 -4.12 1.36
N VAL A 179 -4.31 -5.39 1.31
CA VAL A 179 -3.30 -5.88 0.37
C VAL A 179 -3.95 -6.59 -0.80
N VAL A 180 -3.56 -6.20 -2.03
CA VAL A 180 -3.96 -6.92 -3.25
C VAL A 180 -2.82 -7.85 -3.65
N LEU A 181 -3.12 -9.14 -3.66
CA LEU A 181 -2.25 -10.23 -4.13
C LEU A 181 -2.85 -10.81 -5.41
N SER A 182 -2.02 -11.08 -6.42
CA SER A 182 -2.46 -11.69 -7.66
C SER A 182 -2.08 -13.16 -7.74
N VAL A 183 -2.94 -14.01 -8.29
CA VAL A 183 -2.63 -15.41 -8.58
C VAL A 183 -1.51 -15.60 -9.64
N THR A 184 -1.06 -14.50 -10.27
CA THR A 184 0.11 -14.49 -11.15
C THR A 184 1.43 -14.26 -10.41
N GLU A 185 1.37 -14.07 -9.09
CA GLU A 185 2.52 -13.97 -8.19
C GLU A 185 2.73 -15.31 -7.47
N GLY A 186 3.82 -15.53 -6.77
CA GLY A 186 4.02 -16.79 -6.03
C GLY A 186 3.11 -16.90 -4.80
N GLU A 187 2.61 -18.10 -4.47
CA GLU A 187 1.78 -18.38 -3.29
C GLU A 187 2.48 -18.02 -1.98
N ASP A 188 3.81 -18.04 -1.99
CA ASP A 188 4.68 -17.79 -0.84
C ASP A 188 4.92 -16.30 -0.52
N LYS A 189 4.33 -15.39 -1.29
CA LYS A 189 4.40 -13.94 -1.03
C LYS A 189 4.04 -13.58 0.43
N PRO A 190 2.99 -14.14 1.05
CA PRO A 190 2.64 -13.80 2.43
C PRO A 190 3.76 -14.12 3.42
N VAL A 191 4.43 -15.25 3.26
CA VAL A 191 5.54 -15.64 4.16
C VAL A 191 6.86 -14.97 3.82
N LYS A 192 7.04 -14.50 2.58
CA LYS A 192 8.20 -13.70 2.17
C LYS A 192 8.10 -12.24 2.65
N TYR A 193 6.89 -11.69 2.69
CA TYR A 193 6.60 -10.30 3.11
C TYR A 193 5.65 -10.25 4.31
N PRO A 194 6.01 -10.89 5.43
CA PRO A 194 5.06 -11.13 6.52
C PRO A 194 4.57 -9.84 7.19
N LEU A 195 5.36 -8.76 7.18
CA LEU A 195 4.93 -7.50 7.76
C LEU A 195 3.72 -6.93 7.01
N MET A 196 3.75 -6.93 5.67
CA MET A 196 2.64 -6.44 4.85
C MET A 196 1.33 -7.13 5.20
N PHE A 197 1.32 -8.47 5.25
CA PHE A 197 0.10 -9.22 5.57
C PHE A 197 -0.31 -9.10 7.05
N ARG A 198 0.64 -8.87 7.96
CA ARG A 198 0.35 -8.70 9.38
C ARG A 198 -0.35 -7.39 9.71
N VAL A 199 -0.03 -6.31 8.97
CA VAL A 199 -0.58 -4.98 9.23
C VAL A 199 -1.86 -4.69 8.46
N CYS A 200 -2.25 -5.55 7.51
CA CYS A 200 -3.47 -5.39 6.72
C CYS A 200 -4.69 -5.96 7.42
N ASP A 201 -5.84 -5.31 7.23
CA ASP A 201 -7.15 -5.71 7.76
C ASP A 201 -7.87 -6.71 6.86
N ALA A 202 -7.50 -6.76 5.57
CA ALA A 202 -8.03 -7.70 4.59
C ALA A 202 -7.06 -7.94 3.43
N ALA A 203 -7.22 -9.05 2.73
CA ALA A 203 -6.52 -9.36 1.50
C ALA A 203 -7.51 -9.57 0.34
N LEU A 204 -7.18 -9.03 -0.83
CA LEU A 204 -7.85 -9.32 -2.10
C LEU A 204 -6.96 -10.25 -2.90
N LEU A 205 -7.39 -11.50 -3.11
CA LEU A 205 -6.73 -12.43 -4.03
C LEU A 205 -7.32 -12.22 -5.42
N ASN A 206 -6.61 -11.46 -6.24
CA ASN A 206 -7.08 -10.99 -7.54
C ASN A 206 -6.65 -11.89 -8.70
N LYS A 207 -7.32 -11.70 -9.84
CA LYS A 207 -7.13 -12.40 -11.10
C LYS A 207 -7.49 -13.90 -11.04
N ILE A 208 -8.48 -14.26 -10.20
CA ILE A 208 -8.91 -15.67 -10.06
C ILE A 208 -9.40 -16.28 -11.36
N ASP A 209 -9.82 -15.46 -12.34
CA ASP A 209 -10.13 -15.87 -13.70
C ASP A 209 -8.97 -16.58 -14.42
N LEU A 210 -7.74 -16.37 -13.98
CA LEU A 210 -6.55 -16.98 -14.53
C LEU A 210 -6.20 -18.34 -13.90
N LEU A 211 -6.81 -18.70 -12.76
CA LEU A 211 -6.52 -19.96 -12.05
C LEU A 211 -6.56 -21.21 -12.94
N PRO A 212 -7.52 -21.36 -13.89
CA PRO A 212 -7.55 -22.53 -14.78
C PRO A 212 -6.33 -22.63 -15.73
N HIS A 213 -5.55 -21.57 -15.86
CA HIS A 213 -4.42 -21.46 -16.79
C HIS A 213 -3.07 -21.40 -16.10
N LEU A 214 -3.03 -21.47 -14.76
CA LEU A 214 -1.83 -21.31 -13.96
C LEU A 214 -1.60 -22.54 -13.07
N ASP A 215 -0.33 -22.85 -12.85
CA ASP A 215 0.09 -23.77 -11.79
C ASP A 215 0.21 -22.96 -10.47
N TYR A 216 -0.95 -22.62 -9.89
CA TYR A 216 -1.06 -21.85 -8.67
C TYR A 216 -1.98 -22.53 -7.66
N ASP A 217 -1.44 -22.85 -6.50
CA ASP A 217 -2.20 -23.44 -5.40
C ASP A 217 -2.83 -22.33 -4.53
N LYS A 218 -4.09 -22.00 -4.85
CA LYS A 218 -4.86 -21.02 -4.11
C LYS A 218 -5.00 -21.36 -2.62
N ASN A 219 -5.24 -22.63 -2.29
CA ASN A 219 -5.42 -23.05 -0.90
C ASN A 219 -4.13 -22.87 -0.09
N LYS A 220 -2.98 -23.11 -0.72
CA LYS A 220 -1.68 -22.88 -0.12
C LYS A 220 -1.41 -21.39 0.12
N ALA A 221 -1.77 -20.51 -0.83
CA ALA A 221 -1.67 -19.06 -0.64
C ALA A 221 -2.54 -18.57 0.54
N ILE A 222 -3.79 -19.02 0.63
CA ILE A 222 -4.70 -18.74 1.73
C ILE A 222 -4.12 -19.25 3.06
N ALA A 223 -3.58 -20.46 3.08
CA ALA A 223 -2.94 -21.03 4.28
C ALA A 223 -1.74 -20.17 4.73
N TYR A 224 -0.91 -19.68 3.81
CA TYR A 224 0.20 -18.78 4.13
C TYR A 224 -0.26 -17.42 4.65
N ILE A 225 -1.35 -16.85 4.10
CA ILE A 225 -1.94 -15.62 4.66
C ILE A 225 -2.37 -15.86 6.10
N HIS A 226 -3.12 -16.92 6.37
CA HIS A 226 -3.58 -17.25 7.73
C HIS A 226 -2.45 -17.68 8.68
N GLN A 227 -1.34 -18.20 8.15
CA GLN A 227 -0.14 -18.46 8.96
C GLN A 227 0.47 -17.15 9.49
N VAL A 228 0.45 -16.09 8.70
CA VAL A 228 1.02 -14.78 9.05
C VAL A 228 0.03 -13.93 9.84
N HIS A 229 -1.25 -13.96 9.45
CA HIS A 229 -2.33 -13.21 10.07
C HIS A 229 -3.57 -14.10 10.24
N PRO A 230 -3.69 -14.83 11.36
CA PRO A 230 -4.83 -15.70 11.62
C PRO A 230 -6.15 -14.94 11.59
N GLY A 231 -7.12 -15.44 10.81
CA GLY A 231 -8.46 -14.85 10.72
C GLY A 231 -8.61 -13.61 9.83
N MET A 232 -7.56 -13.19 9.11
CA MET A 232 -7.68 -12.13 8.12
C MET A 232 -8.75 -12.47 7.09
N PRO A 233 -9.72 -11.57 6.81
CA PRO A 233 -10.65 -11.74 5.69
C PRO A 233 -9.91 -11.78 4.36
N ILE A 234 -10.25 -12.75 3.51
CA ILE A 234 -9.68 -12.89 2.17
C ILE A 234 -10.84 -12.89 1.18
N PHE A 235 -10.80 -11.98 0.21
CA PHE A 235 -11.77 -11.87 -0.85
C PHE A 235 -11.13 -12.33 -2.15
N GLU A 236 -11.64 -13.41 -2.71
CA GLU A 236 -11.22 -13.95 -4.00
C GLU A 236 -11.96 -13.20 -5.09
N ILE A 237 -11.24 -12.45 -5.94
CA ILE A 237 -11.83 -11.56 -6.93
C ILE A 237 -11.16 -11.68 -8.31
N SER A 238 -11.90 -11.34 -9.34
CA SER A 238 -11.35 -11.00 -10.65
C SER A 238 -11.76 -9.58 -11.00
N ALA A 239 -10.80 -8.66 -11.02
CA ALA A 239 -11.05 -7.28 -11.48
C ALA A 239 -11.40 -7.22 -12.98
N LYS A 240 -11.11 -8.25 -13.76
CA LYS A 240 -11.43 -8.36 -15.18
C LYS A 240 -12.88 -8.77 -15.41
N THR A 241 -13.36 -9.79 -14.69
CA THR A 241 -14.71 -10.36 -14.86
C THR A 241 -15.71 -9.86 -13.83
N GLU A 242 -15.26 -9.13 -12.80
CA GLU A 242 -16.04 -8.68 -11.64
C GLU A 242 -16.53 -9.81 -10.74
N GLU A 243 -16.05 -11.05 -10.96
CA GLU A 243 -16.32 -12.17 -10.09
C GLU A 243 -15.82 -11.93 -8.68
N GLY A 244 -16.61 -12.32 -7.65
CA GLY A 244 -16.25 -12.27 -6.25
C GLY A 244 -16.28 -10.87 -5.60
N PHE A 245 -16.71 -9.81 -6.30
CA PHE A 245 -16.73 -8.46 -5.77
C PHE A 245 -17.77 -8.24 -4.65
N GLY A 246 -18.89 -8.93 -4.67
CA GLY A 246 -19.98 -8.73 -3.70
C GLY A 246 -19.50 -8.69 -2.25
N PRO A 247 -18.86 -9.75 -1.70
CA PRO A 247 -18.39 -9.77 -0.31
C PRO A 247 -17.36 -8.67 0.01
N TRP A 248 -16.50 -8.30 -0.94
CA TRP A 248 -15.55 -7.20 -0.80
C TRP A 248 -16.27 -5.86 -0.65
N LEU A 249 -17.26 -5.60 -1.51
CA LEU A 249 -18.03 -4.36 -1.50
C LEU A 249 -18.88 -4.23 -0.22
N GLU A 250 -19.48 -5.34 0.23
CA GLU A 250 -20.23 -5.38 1.50
C GLU A 250 -19.32 -5.03 2.68
N TRP A 251 -18.12 -5.63 2.75
CA TRP A 251 -17.13 -5.34 3.78
C TRP A 251 -16.74 -3.85 3.79
N LEU A 252 -16.49 -3.27 2.62
CA LEU A 252 -16.12 -1.86 2.48
C LEU A 252 -17.27 -0.93 2.90
N LYS A 253 -18.48 -1.17 2.37
CA LYS A 253 -19.70 -0.38 2.70
C LYS A 253 -20.00 -0.40 4.20
N GLU A 254 -19.87 -1.56 4.83
CA GLU A 254 -20.06 -1.70 6.28
C GLU A 254 -19.09 -0.82 7.07
N ARG A 255 -17.80 -0.81 6.71
CA ARG A 255 -16.75 -0.02 7.35
C ARG A 255 -17.01 1.48 7.21
N VAL A 256 -17.34 1.94 6.01
CA VAL A 256 -17.71 3.35 5.75
C VAL A 256 -18.92 3.76 6.58
N LYS A 257 -19.96 2.93 6.62
CA LYS A 257 -21.17 3.17 7.42
C LYS A 257 -20.85 3.27 8.92
N GLN A 258 -20.04 2.36 9.45
CA GLN A 258 -19.62 2.38 10.85
C GLN A 258 -18.89 3.69 11.20
N LYS A 259 -17.98 4.15 10.33
CA LYS A 259 -17.25 5.41 10.52
C LYS A 259 -18.18 6.60 10.59
N SER A 260 -19.16 6.69 9.68
CA SER A 260 -20.15 7.77 9.63
C SER A 260 -21.07 7.77 10.86
N GLN A 261 -21.44 6.60 11.37
CA GLN A 261 -22.26 6.47 12.58
C GLN A 261 -21.51 6.93 13.82
N ASN A 262 -20.25 6.56 13.98
CA ASN A 262 -19.39 6.95 15.10
C ASN A 262 -19.22 8.48 15.19
N ARG A 263 -19.11 9.18 14.03
CA ARG A 263 -19.10 10.65 13.98
C ARG A 263 -20.37 11.25 14.59
N ARG A 264 -21.54 10.70 14.24
CA ARG A 264 -22.85 11.24 14.72
C ARG A 264 -23.02 11.06 16.23
N GLN A 265 -22.39 10.06 16.82
CA GLN A 265 -22.47 9.74 18.26
C GLN A 265 -21.43 10.48 19.11
N SER A 266 -20.41 11.10 18.48
CA SER A 266 -19.36 11.82 19.20
C SER A 266 -19.93 13.07 19.90
N PRO A 267 -19.60 13.32 21.20
CA PRO A 267 -20.16 14.42 22.00
C PRO A 267 -19.88 15.83 21.44
N GLN A 268 -18.90 15.97 20.58
CA GLN A 268 -18.51 17.25 19.98
C GLN A 268 -19.53 17.78 18.94
N ASN A 269 -20.45 16.97 18.44
CA ASN A 269 -21.47 17.34 17.46
C ASN A 269 -22.88 17.52 18.06
N ARG A 270 -23.01 17.57 19.39
CA ARG A 270 -24.28 17.82 20.10
C ARG A 270 -24.43 19.26 20.54
N LYS A 271 -24.00 20.23 19.74
CA LYS A 271 -24.30 21.65 19.99
C LYS A 271 -25.24 22.19 18.94
#